data_c41f2418c445719a0de3b4326323c70c
#
_entry.id   c41f2418c445719a0de3b4326323c70c
#
_cell.length_a   1.000
_cell.length_b   1.000
_cell.length_c   1.000
_cell.angle_alpha   90.00
_cell.angle_beta   90.00
_cell.angle_gamma   90.00
#
_symmetry.space_group_name_H-M   'P 1'
#
loop_
_entity.id
_entity.type
_entity.pdbx_description
1 polymer ?
#
loop_
_entity_poly.entity_id
_entity_poly.type
_entity_poly.pdbx_seq_one_letter_code
_entity_poly.pdbx_strand_id
1 'polypeptide(L)'
;MELRNYSPQSIRSYSEQLIRLETHLHLSLDTITVQQLKEYLHGRIIGEKISVPLVNQTISAFKILQVDVLGREWEPVKIRRPRKEKKLPVILSLWEVEKLIAVTQNIKHRAILALAYSAGLRLHEIVFIKASAIDSERMLVHVVQGKGKKDRNTILSPKALDLLRIYYKIQRPATFLFEAQGRKGVNLSGRTLNAIVKSN
;
A
#
# COMPACT_ATOMS: atom_id res chain seq x y z
N MET A 1 -6.20 5.84 18.42
CA MET A 1 -5.44 5.75 17.15
C MET A 1 -5.60 7.00 16.29
N GLU A 2 -6.78 7.55 16.16
CA GLU A 2 -7.01 8.81 15.41
C GLU A 2 -6.21 9.98 15.99
N LEU A 3 -6.21 10.14 17.31
CA LEU A 3 -5.42 11.19 17.98
C LEU A 3 -3.91 11.12 17.75
N ARG A 4 -3.37 9.95 17.36
CA ARG A 4 -1.97 9.77 16.97
C ARG A 4 -1.75 9.82 15.46
N ASN A 5 -2.74 10.29 14.70
CA ASN A 5 -2.64 10.53 13.26
C ASN A 5 -2.32 9.26 12.43
N TYR A 6 -2.76 8.08 12.89
CA TYR A 6 -2.67 6.85 12.10
C TYR A 6 -3.53 6.96 10.84
N SER A 7 -3.08 6.32 9.75
CA SER A 7 -3.90 6.27 8.54
C SER A 7 -5.16 5.44 8.75
N PRO A 8 -6.30 5.75 8.08
CA PRO A 8 -7.52 4.94 8.17
C PRO A 8 -7.28 3.47 7.89
N GLN A 9 -6.38 3.16 6.95
CA GLN A 9 -5.98 1.79 6.63
C GLN A 9 -5.25 1.10 7.80
N SER A 10 -4.38 1.82 8.52
CA SER A 10 -3.68 1.28 9.70
C SER A 10 -4.66 1.02 10.83
N ILE A 11 -5.59 1.95 11.06
CA ILE A 11 -6.64 1.81 12.09
C ILE A 11 -7.46 0.56 11.80
N ARG A 12 -7.98 0.43 10.58
CA ARG A 12 -8.76 -0.72 10.16
C ARG A 12 -8.00 -2.03 10.34
N SER A 13 -6.76 -2.08 9.87
CA SER A 13 -5.91 -3.26 9.98
C SER A 13 -5.67 -3.69 11.43
N TYR A 14 -5.42 -2.75 12.33
CA TYR A 14 -5.21 -3.04 13.75
C TYR A 14 -6.50 -3.47 14.43
N SER A 15 -7.62 -2.81 14.14
CA SER A 15 -8.93 -3.20 14.66
C SER A 15 -9.31 -4.62 14.22
N GLU A 16 -9.09 -4.98 12.96
CA GLU A 16 -9.34 -6.34 12.46
C GLU A 16 -8.52 -7.40 13.22
N GLN A 17 -7.27 -7.11 13.61
CA GLN A 17 -6.46 -8.05 14.39
C GLN A 17 -6.98 -8.20 15.82
N LEU A 18 -7.43 -7.13 16.44
CA LEU A 18 -8.02 -7.17 17.80
C LEU A 18 -9.34 -7.93 17.80
N ILE A 19 -10.22 -7.67 16.84
CA ILE A 19 -11.50 -8.40 16.69
C ILE A 19 -11.24 -9.91 16.51
N ARG A 20 -10.26 -10.29 15.68
CA ARG A 20 -9.89 -11.69 15.48
C ARG A 20 -9.35 -12.34 16.77
N LEU A 21 -8.57 -11.60 17.56
CA LEU A 21 -8.04 -12.06 18.85
C LEU A 21 -9.19 -12.31 19.83
N GLU A 22 -10.09 -11.35 20.00
CA GLU A 22 -11.28 -11.42 20.83
C GLU A 22 -12.19 -12.60 20.45
N THR A 23 -12.50 -12.70 19.16
CA THR A 23 -13.35 -13.79 18.63
C THR A 23 -12.73 -15.17 18.86
N HIS A 24 -11.40 -15.29 18.69
CA HIS A 24 -10.72 -16.58 18.86
C HIS A 24 -10.63 -17.03 20.33
N LEU A 25 -10.38 -16.10 21.23
CA LEU A 25 -10.24 -16.40 22.65
C LEU A 25 -11.59 -16.43 23.39
N HIS A 26 -12.66 -15.93 22.78
CA HIS A 26 -13.97 -15.72 23.41
C HIS A 26 -13.88 -14.91 24.74
N LEU A 27 -12.95 -13.95 24.78
CA LEU A 27 -12.67 -13.09 25.92
C LEU A 27 -12.77 -11.63 25.50
N SER A 28 -13.24 -10.75 26.41
CA SER A 28 -13.21 -9.30 26.16
C SER A 28 -11.77 -8.78 26.08
N LEU A 29 -11.52 -7.85 25.14
CA LEU A 29 -10.19 -7.32 24.84
C LEU A 29 -9.45 -6.74 26.04
N ASP A 30 -10.17 -6.19 27.01
CA ASP A 30 -9.62 -5.64 28.26
C ASP A 30 -9.16 -6.70 29.25
N THR A 31 -9.65 -7.93 29.15
CA THR A 31 -9.29 -9.05 30.02
C THR A 31 -8.13 -9.89 29.48
N ILE A 32 -7.82 -9.76 28.19
CA ILE A 32 -6.77 -10.56 27.54
C ILE A 32 -5.39 -10.18 28.07
N THR A 33 -4.66 -11.20 28.54
CA THR A 33 -3.29 -11.06 29.04
C THR A 33 -2.25 -11.20 27.92
N VAL A 34 -1.03 -10.74 28.21
CA VAL A 34 0.12 -10.94 27.30
C VAL A 34 0.42 -12.42 27.07
N GLN A 35 0.20 -13.27 28.08
CA GLN A 35 0.41 -14.71 27.96
C GLN A 35 -0.60 -15.34 27.00
N GLN A 36 -1.87 -15.01 27.10
CA GLN A 36 -2.92 -15.47 26.18
C GLN A 36 -2.65 -15.01 24.74
N LEU A 37 -2.17 -13.76 24.55
CA LEU A 37 -1.72 -13.30 23.23
C LEU A 37 -0.57 -14.16 22.69
N LYS A 38 0.41 -14.55 23.52
CA LYS A 38 1.51 -15.42 23.10
C LYS A 38 1.02 -16.80 22.64
N GLU A 39 0.13 -17.42 23.41
CA GLU A 39 -0.47 -18.72 23.09
C GLU A 39 -1.27 -18.65 21.78
N TYR A 40 -2.10 -17.64 21.62
CA TYR A 40 -2.84 -17.38 20.39
C TYR A 40 -1.91 -17.25 19.18
N LEU A 41 -0.87 -16.42 19.27
CA LEU A 41 0.06 -16.23 18.16
C LEU A 41 0.88 -17.50 17.88
N HIS A 42 1.29 -18.23 18.89
CA HIS A 42 2.00 -19.50 18.75
C HIS A 42 1.13 -20.52 18.01
N GLY A 43 -0.12 -20.71 18.44
CA GLY A 43 -1.07 -21.61 17.78
C GLY A 43 -1.27 -21.25 16.29
N ARG A 44 -1.42 -19.97 15.99
CA ARG A 44 -1.59 -19.50 14.61
C ARG A 44 -0.32 -19.61 13.75
N ILE A 45 0.87 -19.44 14.34
CA ILE A 45 2.15 -19.66 13.63
C ILE A 45 2.30 -21.12 13.21
N ILE A 46 1.97 -22.05 14.11
CA ILE A 46 2.12 -23.48 13.85
C ILE A 46 0.99 -24.01 12.95
N GLY A 47 -0.25 -23.72 13.31
CA GLY A 47 -1.43 -24.24 12.61
C GLY A 47 -1.71 -23.58 11.27
N GLU A 48 -1.76 -22.22 11.26
CA GLU A 48 -2.13 -21.46 10.06
C GLU A 48 -0.92 -20.95 9.26
N LYS A 49 0.31 -21.12 9.76
CA LYS A 49 1.55 -20.60 9.15
C LYS A 49 1.48 -19.09 8.82
N ILE A 50 0.90 -18.30 9.71
CA ILE A 50 0.73 -16.86 9.50
C ILE A 50 2.08 -16.16 9.27
N SER A 51 2.03 -15.10 8.47
CA SER A 51 3.25 -14.37 8.09
C SER A 51 3.81 -13.53 9.25
N VAL A 52 5.14 -13.34 9.26
CA VAL A 52 5.82 -12.47 10.25
C VAL A 52 5.24 -11.06 10.32
N PRO A 53 4.90 -10.40 9.19
CA PRO A 53 4.22 -9.10 9.23
C PRO A 53 2.88 -9.13 10.00
N LEU A 54 2.09 -10.19 9.84
CA LEU A 54 0.80 -10.32 10.53
C LEU A 54 0.99 -10.50 12.04
N VAL A 55 1.97 -11.31 12.46
CA VAL A 55 2.35 -11.45 13.88
C VAL A 55 2.74 -10.09 14.46
N ASN A 56 3.60 -9.34 13.77
CA ASN A 56 4.02 -8.01 14.20
C ASN A 56 2.85 -7.03 14.29
N GLN A 57 1.93 -7.09 13.35
CA GLN A 57 0.74 -6.25 13.32
C GLN A 57 -0.17 -6.53 14.51
N THR A 58 -0.41 -7.80 14.83
CA THR A 58 -1.22 -8.20 15.99
C THR A 58 -0.58 -7.73 17.30
N ILE A 59 0.74 -7.93 17.47
CA ILE A 59 1.46 -7.44 18.66
C ILE A 59 1.38 -5.92 18.77
N SER A 60 1.53 -5.19 17.66
CA SER A 60 1.45 -3.73 17.65
C SER A 60 0.04 -3.24 17.99
N ALA A 61 -1.00 -3.88 17.45
CA ALA A 61 -2.38 -3.57 17.77
C ALA A 61 -2.69 -3.78 19.25
N PHE A 62 -2.25 -4.90 19.81
CA PHE A 62 -2.43 -5.21 21.23
C PHE A 62 -1.64 -4.26 22.14
N LYS A 63 -0.41 -3.89 21.75
CA LYS A 63 0.36 -2.88 22.49
C LYS A 63 -0.38 -1.54 22.56
N ILE A 64 -0.93 -1.08 21.44
CA ILE A 64 -1.72 0.16 21.40
C ILE A 64 -2.93 0.06 22.33
N LEU A 65 -3.63 -1.08 22.32
CA LEU A 65 -4.75 -1.31 23.22
C LEU A 65 -4.30 -1.23 24.69
N GLN A 66 -3.26 -1.97 25.08
CA GLN A 66 -2.80 -2.01 26.47
C GLN A 66 -2.31 -0.64 26.96
N VAL A 67 -1.45 0.03 26.18
CA VAL A 67 -0.78 1.26 26.60
C VAL A 67 -1.67 2.49 26.40
N ASP A 68 -2.25 2.63 25.19
CA ASP A 68 -2.87 3.89 24.77
C ASP A 68 -4.36 3.95 25.13
N VAL A 69 -5.02 2.79 25.30
CA VAL A 69 -6.45 2.71 25.60
C VAL A 69 -6.69 2.34 27.07
N LEU A 70 -6.00 1.31 27.57
CA LEU A 70 -6.20 0.78 28.92
C LEU A 70 -5.24 1.38 29.96
N GLY A 71 -4.24 2.18 29.54
CA GLY A 71 -3.27 2.83 30.44
C GLY A 71 -2.36 1.85 31.19
N ARG A 72 -2.16 0.63 30.68
CA ARG A 72 -1.37 -0.42 31.34
C ARG A 72 0.09 -0.35 30.93
N GLU A 73 0.98 -0.85 31.76
CA GLU A 73 2.37 -1.05 31.40
C GLU A 73 2.54 -2.11 30.32
N TRP A 74 3.51 -1.90 29.41
CA TRP A 74 3.76 -2.83 28.34
C TRP A 74 4.84 -3.85 28.70
N GLU A 75 4.45 -5.11 28.75
CA GLU A 75 5.40 -6.21 28.79
C GLU A 75 5.79 -6.65 27.37
N PRO A 76 7.09 -6.66 27.02
CA PRO A 76 7.53 -7.08 25.70
C PRO A 76 7.15 -8.53 25.39
N VAL A 77 6.42 -8.72 24.30
CA VAL A 77 6.03 -10.05 23.83
C VAL A 77 7.22 -10.74 23.16
N LYS A 78 7.90 -11.61 23.88
CA LYS A 78 9.00 -12.43 23.36
C LYS A 78 8.45 -13.67 22.65
N ILE A 79 8.27 -13.59 21.32
CA ILE A 79 7.88 -14.73 20.47
C ILE A 79 8.98 -15.01 19.47
N ARG A 80 9.37 -16.28 19.33
CA ARG A 80 10.21 -16.72 18.21
C ARG A 80 9.39 -16.61 16.94
N ARG A 81 9.78 -15.68 16.07
CA ARG A 81 9.11 -15.43 14.81
C ARG A 81 9.75 -16.24 13.71
N PRO A 82 8.97 -16.78 12.75
CA PRO A 82 9.54 -17.43 11.58
C PRO A 82 10.49 -16.44 10.87
N ARG A 83 11.70 -16.88 10.52
CA ARG A 83 12.61 -16.07 9.72
C ARG A 83 12.04 -16.01 8.30
N LYS A 84 11.78 -14.81 7.81
CA LYS A 84 11.44 -14.63 6.40
C LYS A 84 12.71 -14.63 5.58
N GLU A 85 12.83 -15.56 4.63
CA GLU A 85 13.88 -15.47 3.61
C GLU A 85 13.77 -14.12 2.89
N LYS A 86 14.86 -13.38 2.86
CA LYS A 86 14.98 -12.16 2.08
C LYS A 86 15.33 -12.55 0.65
N LYS A 87 14.33 -12.80 -0.18
CA LYS A 87 14.57 -12.93 -1.62
C LYS A 87 14.78 -11.53 -2.20
N LEU A 88 15.84 -11.35 -2.96
CA LEU A 88 16.06 -10.13 -3.71
C LEU A 88 14.92 -9.99 -4.75
N PRO A 89 14.38 -8.80 -4.92
CA PRO A 89 13.41 -8.57 -5.98
C PRO A 89 14.09 -8.74 -7.35
N VAL A 90 13.36 -9.26 -8.32
CA VAL A 90 13.78 -9.24 -9.72
C VAL A 90 13.79 -7.79 -10.19
N ILE A 91 14.92 -7.33 -10.66
CA ILE A 91 15.10 -5.97 -11.18
C ILE A 91 15.09 -6.08 -12.71
N LEU A 92 14.13 -5.40 -13.35
CA LEU A 92 14.08 -5.32 -14.80
C LEU A 92 15.13 -4.34 -15.32
N SER A 93 15.80 -4.70 -16.39
CA SER A 93 16.68 -3.81 -17.15
C SER A 93 15.86 -2.72 -17.87
N LEU A 94 16.51 -1.64 -18.27
CA LEU A 94 15.87 -0.57 -19.04
C LEU A 94 15.19 -1.11 -20.30
N TRP A 95 15.87 -2.01 -21.04
CA TRP A 95 15.34 -2.63 -22.25
C TRP A 95 14.08 -3.45 -21.99
N GLU A 96 14.05 -4.25 -20.91
CA GLU A 96 12.88 -5.04 -20.53
C GLU A 96 11.69 -4.14 -20.20
N VAL A 97 11.92 -3.03 -19.48
CA VAL A 97 10.87 -2.05 -19.18
C VAL A 97 10.35 -1.36 -20.45
N GLU A 98 11.23 -0.95 -21.35
CA GLU A 98 10.83 -0.35 -22.63
C GLU A 98 10.02 -1.33 -23.47
N LYS A 99 10.45 -2.57 -23.55
CA LYS A 99 9.72 -3.64 -24.25
C LYS A 99 8.35 -3.89 -23.61
N LEU A 100 8.27 -3.99 -22.29
CA LEU A 100 7.02 -4.15 -21.54
C LEU A 100 6.03 -3.03 -21.89
N ILE A 101 6.46 -1.78 -21.86
CA ILE A 101 5.63 -0.63 -22.20
C ILE A 101 5.22 -0.69 -23.68
N ALA A 102 6.12 -1.07 -24.59
CA ALA A 102 5.84 -1.12 -26.02
C ALA A 102 4.81 -2.19 -26.41
N VAL A 103 4.87 -3.39 -25.81
CA VAL A 103 3.94 -4.49 -26.13
C VAL A 103 2.56 -4.30 -25.48
N THR A 104 2.45 -3.45 -24.48
CA THR A 104 1.18 -3.18 -23.80
C THR A 104 0.20 -2.46 -24.73
N GLN A 105 -0.90 -3.09 -25.13
CA GLN A 105 -1.85 -2.55 -26.11
C GLN A 105 -2.68 -1.40 -25.54
N ASN A 106 -3.12 -1.50 -24.28
CA ASN A 106 -3.99 -0.52 -23.66
C ASN A 106 -3.22 0.76 -23.34
N ILE A 107 -3.61 1.89 -23.95
CA ILE A 107 -2.92 3.19 -23.77
C ILE A 107 -2.90 3.66 -22.31
N LYS A 108 -3.94 3.37 -21.54
CA LYS A 108 -4.02 3.69 -20.11
C LYS A 108 -2.99 2.88 -19.31
N HIS A 109 -2.86 1.59 -19.61
CA HIS A 109 -1.87 0.72 -18.95
C HIS A 109 -0.45 1.17 -19.32
N ARG A 110 -0.21 1.50 -20.58
CA ARG A 110 1.08 2.05 -21.04
C ARG A 110 1.46 3.33 -20.30
N ALA A 111 0.51 4.27 -20.19
CA ALA A 111 0.73 5.53 -19.47
C ALA A 111 0.99 5.31 -17.96
N ILE A 112 0.27 4.36 -17.34
CA ILE A 112 0.50 3.97 -15.94
C ILE A 112 1.90 3.40 -15.75
N LEU A 113 2.32 2.44 -16.58
CA LEU A 113 3.63 1.78 -16.47
C LEU A 113 4.76 2.78 -16.70
N ALA A 114 4.63 3.63 -17.72
CA ALA A 114 5.63 4.65 -18.02
C ALA A 114 5.78 5.67 -16.88
N LEU A 115 4.67 6.13 -16.32
CA LEU A 115 4.70 7.07 -15.20
C LEU A 115 5.26 6.41 -13.94
N ALA A 116 4.84 5.18 -13.64
CA ALA A 116 5.32 4.43 -12.48
C ALA A 116 6.83 4.25 -12.50
N TYR A 117 7.37 3.87 -13.66
CA TYR A 117 8.80 3.67 -13.84
C TYR A 117 9.58 4.98 -13.83
N SER A 118 9.12 5.98 -14.60
CA SER A 118 9.79 7.29 -14.70
C SER A 118 9.88 8.01 -13.36
N ALA A 119 8.78 8.09 -12.62
CA ALA A 119 8.67 8.88 -11.42
C ALA A 119 8.87 8.09 -10.11
N GLY A 120 9.07 6.78 -10.17
CA GLY A 120 9.23 5.93 -8.99
C GLY A 120 8.05 6.02 -8.02
N LEU A 121 6.84 6.09 -8.55
CA LEU A 121 5.63 6.26 -7.75
C LEU A 121 5.22 4.95 -7.06
N ARG A 122 4.75 5.09 -5.81
CA ARG A 122 4.11 3.98 -5.11
C ARG A 122 2.73 3.70 -5.69
N LEU A 123 2.25 2.47 -5.56
CA LEU A 123 0.93 2.07 -6.03
C LEU A 123 -0.18 3.04 -5.59
N HIS A 124 -0.22 3.39 -4.32
CA HIS A 124 -1.22 4.32 -3.79
C HIS A 124 -1.10 5.72 -4.40
N GLU A 125 0.11 6.19 -4.66
CA GLU A 125 0.35 7.50 -5.28
C GLU A 125 -0.18 7.54 -6.71
N ILE A 126 0.01 6.46 -7.49
CA ILE A 126 -0.55 6.34 -8.86
C ILE A 126 -2.09 6.32 -8.84
N VAL A 127 -2.68 5.62 -7.88
CA VAL A 127 -4.14 5.50 -7.74
C VAL A 127 -4.81 6.86 -7.51
N PHE A 128 -4.17 7.74 -6.73
CA PHE A 128 -4.75 9.03 -6.35
C PHE A 128 -4.14 10.23 -7.08
N ILE A 129 -3.24 10.01 -8.04
CA ILE A 129 -2.62 11.11 -8.79
C ILE A 129 -3.67 11.87 -9.60
N LYS A 130 -3.56 13.20 -9.59
CA LYS A 130 -4.37 14.09 -10.41
C LYS A 130 -3.59 14.59 -11.61
N ALA A 131 -4.28 15.03 -12.68
CA ALA A 131 -3.62 15.62 -13.83
C ALA A 131 -2.81 16.88 -13.48
N SER A 132 -3.29 17.67 -12.51
CA SER A 132 -2.60 18.86 -11.99
C SER A 132 -1.27 18.56 -11.26
N ALA A 133 -1.01 17.29 -10.94
CA ALA A 133 0.25 16.89 -10.34
C ALA A 133 1.41 16.76 -11.36
N ILE A 134 1.10 16.84 -12.64
CA ILE A 134 2.08 16.76 -13.75
C ILE A 134 2.52 18.16 -14.14
N ASP A 135 3.74 18.53 -13.80
CA ASP A 135 4.40 19.75 -14.26
C ASP A 135 5.21 19.44 -15.53
N SER A 136 4.61 19.73 -16.67
CA SER A 136 5.24 19.45 -17.96
C SER A 136 6.35 20.45 -18.34
N GLU A 137 6.37 21.63 -17.72
CA GLU A 137 7.42 22.64 -17.99
C GLU A 137 8.71 22.28 -17.24
N ARG A 138 8.56 21.91 -15.95
CA ARG A 138 9.70 21.54 -15.11
C ARG A 138 10.06 20.07 -15.19
N MET A 139 9.29 19.28 -15.95
CA MET A 139 9.44 17.83 -16.03
C MET A 139 9.41 17.14 -14.67
N LEU A 140 8.44 17.53 -13.83
CA LEU A 140 8.26 17.04 -12.48
C LEU A 140 6.86 16.43 -12.28
N VAL A 141 6.79 15.55 -11.29
CA VAL A 141 5.53 15.02 -10.73
C VAL A 141 5.46 15.41 -9.27
N HIS A 142 4.41 16.13 -8.90
CA HIS A 142 4.14 16.51 -7.51
C HIS A 142 3.38 15.39 -6.80
N VAL A 143 4.02 14.75 -5.83
CA VAL A 143 3.41 13.70 -5.00
C VAL A 143 2.97 14.32 -3.68
N VAL A 144 1.65 14.46 -3.52
CA VAL A 144 1.05 15.00 -2.30
C VAL A 144 0.76 13.88 -1.32
N GLN A 145 1.06 14.09 -0.04
CA GLN A 145 0.81 13.16 1.05
C GLN A 145 1.36 11.74 0.82
N GLY A 146 2.59 11.65 0.34
CA GLY A 146 3.29 10.37 0.22
C GLY A 146 3.46 9.64 1.57
N LYS A 147 4.33 8.61 1.61
CA LYS A 147 4.60 7.87 2.85
C LYS A 147 5.02 8.82 3.98
N GLY A 148 4.30 8.79 5.09
CA GLY A 148 4.51 9.68 6.24
C GLY A 148 3.90 11.06 6.06
N LYS A 149 2.93 11.25 5.17
CA LYS A 149 2.24 12.52 4.86
C LYS A 149 3.20 13.64 4.42
N LYS A 150 4.32 13.28 3.76
CA LYS A 150 5.28 14.24 3.23
C LYS A 150 5.09 14.40 1.72
N ASP A 151 5.04 15.64 1.27
CA ASP A 151 5.02 15.98 -0.14
C ASP A 151 6.44 15.84 -0.72
N ARG A 152 6.53 15.46 -1.98
CA ARG A 152 7.79 15.43 -2.72
C ARG A 152 7.59 15.66 -4.20
N ASN A 153 8.59 16.20 -4.83
CA ASN A 153 8.69 16.23 -6.29
C ASN A 153 9.56 15.06 -6.77
N THR A 154 9.21 14.51 -7.92
CA THR A 154 10.01 13.50 -8.59
C THR A 154 10.07 13.79 -10.08
N ILE A 155 11.04 13.19 -10.77
CA ILE A 155 11.28 13.44 -12.19
C ILE A 155 10.20 12.82 -13.07
N LEU A 156 9.93 13.47 -14.20
CA LEU A 156 9.08 12.97 -15.28
C LEU A 156 9.90 12.85 -16.57
N SER A 157 9.99 11.64 -17.14
CA SER A 157 10.70 11.47 -18.40
C SER A 157 9.88 11.99 -19.58
N PRO A 158 10.55 12.48 -20.69
CA PRO A 158 9.85 12.90 -21.90
C PRO A 158 8.94 11.81 -22.48
N LYS A 159 9.42 10.56 -22.55
CA LYS A 159 8.64 9.41 -23.03
C LYS A 159 7.36 9.17 -22.19
N ALA A 160 7.44 9.32 -20.86
CA ALA A 160 6.28 9.20 -19.99
C ALA A 160 5.29 10.35 -20.22
N LEU A 161 5.78 11.59 -20.36
CA LEU A 161 4.93 12.76 -20.63
C LEU A 161 4.17 12.59 -21.97
N ASP A 162 4.82 12.12 -23.02
CA ASP A 162 4.19 11.91 -24.32
C ASP A 162 3.07 10.87 -24.24
N LEU A 163 3.28 9.74 -23.56
CA LEU A 163 2.25 8.74 -23.33
C LEU A 163 1.09 9.27 -22.48
N LEU A 164 1.38 10.09 -21.48
CA LEU A 164 0.36 10.75 -20.67
C LEU A 164 -0.46 11.74 -21.51
N ARG A 165 0.14 12.50 -22.40
CA ARG A 165 -0.56 13.42 -23.30
C ARG A 165 -1.49 12.68 -24.26
N ILE A 166 -1.02 11.58 -24.87
CA ILE A 166 -1.85 10.71 -25.73
C ILE A 166 -3.03 10.16 -24.94
N TYR A 167 -2.75 9.58 -23.78
CA TYR A 167 -3.79 9.04 -22.89
C TYR A 167 -4.82 10.11 -22.49
N TYR A 168 -4.36 11.28 -22.05
CA TYR A 168 -5.22 12.38 -21.60
C TYR A 168 -6.14 12.90 -22.73
N LYS A 169 -5.63 13.03 -23.93
CA LYS A 169 -6.43 13.45 -25.11
C LYS A 169 -7.58 12.48 -25.41
N ILE A 170 -7.35 11.17 -25.25
CA ILE A 170 -8.33 10.12 -25.55
C ILE A 170 -9.35 9.98 -24.41
N GLN A 171 -8.89 9.89 -23.15
CA GLN A 171 -9.74 9.52 -22.04
C GLN A 171 -10.37 10.71 -21.30
N ARG A 172 -9.75 11.89 -21.37
CA ARG A 172 -10.18 13.14 -20.73
C ARG A 172 -10.68 12.90 -19.29
N PRO A 173 -9.83 12.43 -18.37
CA PRO A 173 -10.21 12.12 -17.00
C PRO A 173 -10.68 13.40 -16.29
N ALA A 174 -11.68 13.26 -15.40
CA ALA A 174 -12.31 14.38 -14.72
C ALA A 174 -11.58 14.80 -13.43
N THR A 175 -11.21 13.85 -12.59
CA THR A 175 -10.65 14.13 -11.25
C THR A 175 -9.28 13.50 -11.07
N PHE A 176 -9.17 12.19 -11.25
CA PHE A 176 -7.91 11.48 -11.12
C PHE A 176 -7.30 11.25 -12.48
N LEU A 177 -5.98 11.30 -12.57
CA LEU A 177 -5.28 11.05 -13.84
C LEU A 177 -5.66 9.68 -14.42
N PHE A 178 -5.81 8.65 -13.55
CA PHE A 178 -6.24 7.33 -13.95
C PHE A 178 -7.55 6.95 -13.23
N GLU A 179 -8.64 7.05 -13.96
CA GLU A 179 -9.98 6.73 -13.43
C GLU A 179 -10.38 5.29 -13.72
N ALA A 180 -11.34 4.76 -12.94
CA ALA A 180 -11.92 3.44 -13.16
C ALA A 180 -12.65 3.39 -14.51
N GLN A 181 -12.64 2.24 -15.18
CA GLN A 181 -13.30 2.10 -16.47
C GLN A 181 -14.81 2.32 -16.35
N GLY A 182 -15.34 3.20 -17.19
CA GLY A 182 -16.77 3.55 -17.20
C GLY A 182 -17.24 4.40 -16.02
N ARG A 183 -16.33 4.88 -15.12
CA ARG A 183 -16.69 5.66 -13.93
C ARG A 183 -15.85 6.94 -13.84
N LYS A 184 -16.37 8.03 -14.41
CA LYS A 184 -15.70 9.34 -14.32
C LYS A 184 -15.63 9.82 -12.87
N GLY A 185 -14.50 10.42 -12.50
CA GLY A 185 -14.27 10.95 -11.16
C GLY A 185 -13.91 9.90 -10.10
N VAL A 186 -13.93 8.62 -10.45
CA VAL A 186 -13.58 7.52 -9.55
C VAL A 186 -12.19 7.00 -9.87
N ASN A 187 -11.30 6.98 -8.89
CA ASN A 187 -9.94 6.48 -9.06
C ASN A 187 -9.90 4.96 -9.31
N LEU A 188 -8.80 4.49 -9.90
CA LEU A 188 -8.51 3.06 -10.01
C LEU A 188 -8.39 2.41 -8.63
N SER A 189 -8.82 1.15 -8.50
CA SER A 189 -8.50 0.37 -7.30
C SER A 189 -7.03 -0.08 -7.32
N GLY A 190 -6.42 -0.20 -6.13
CA GLY A 190 -5.08 -0.78 -6.02
C GLY A 190 -5.01 -2.23 -6.54
N ARG A 191 -6.12 -2.98 -6.44
CA ARG A 191 -6.23 -4.34 -7.00
C ARG A 191 -6.16 -4.31 -8.53
N THR A 192 -6.87 -3.39 -9.17
CA THR A 192 -6.83 -3.21 -10.64
C THR A 192 -5.42 -2.83 -11.09
N LEU A 193 -4.76 -1.90 -10.39
CA LEU A 193 -3.40 -1.50 -10.73
C LEU A 193 -2.39 -2.66 -10.59
N ASN A 194 -2.51 -3.46 -9.52
CA ASN A 194 -1.69 -4.67 -9.37
C ASN A 194 -1.94 -5.70 -10.48
N ALA A 195 -3.18 -5.84 -10.93
CA ALA A 195 -3.50 -6.72 -12.06
C ALA A 195 -2.85 -6.23 -13.35
N ILE A 196 -2.88 -4.91 -13.63
CA ILE A 196 -2.22 -4.30 -14.79
C ILE A 196 -0.72 -4.63 -14.79
N VAL A 197 -0.04 -4.50 -13.65
CA VAL A 197 1.42 -4.77 -13.57
C VAL A 197 1.74 -6.25 -13.72
N LYS A 198 0.83 -7.15 -13.35
CA LYS A 198 1.05 -8.60 -13.42
C LYS A 198 0.68 -9.23 -14.76
N SER A 199 -0.22 -8.61 -15.51
CA SER A 199 -0.74 -9.13 -16.79
C SER A 199 0.11 -8.72 -18.01
N ASN A 200 1.06 -7.85 -17.81
CA ASN A 200 2.03 -7.41 -18.81
C ASN A 200 3.44 -7.85 -18.42
#